data_2eb7d00072c5b966763375f947f354bb
#
_entry.id   2eb7d00072c5b966763375f947f354bb
#
_cell.length_a   1.000
_cell.length_b   1.000
_cell.length_c   1.000
_cell.angle_alpha   90.00
_cell.angle_beta   90.00
_cell.angle_gamma   90.00
#
_symmetry.space_group_name_H-M   'P 1'
#
loop_
_entity.id
_entity.type
_entity.pdbx_description
1 polymer ?
#
loop_
_entity_poly.entity_id
_entity_poly.type
_entity_poly.pdbx_seq_one_letter_code
_entity_poly.pdbx_strand_id
1 'polypeptide(L)'
;MNSARNLLTPEMYETMQKECDRLRVERRINRLENIAVRSVEVTEAWQETGQDFVTVHFLASLLDYTIEETSNQVLTGSRTEPVKFEEYWTFIRPVGPNPWKLSAIQQAE
;
A
#
# COMPACT_ATOMS: atom_id res chain seq x y z
N MET A 1 -2.70 -2.67 11.56
CA MET A 1 -3.65 -1.84 10.79
C MET A 1 -4.24 -0.67 11.58
N ASN A 2 -4.45 -0.82 12.88
CA ASN A 2 -5.10 0.26 13.67
C ASN A 2 -4.32 1.59 13.61
N SER A 3 -3.00 1.54 13.61
CA SER A 3 -2.16 2.73 13.53
C SER A 3 -2.26 3.48 12.20
N ALA A 4 -2.69 2.80 11.14
CA ALA A 4 -2.85 3.39 9.81
C ALA A 4 -4.24 3.98 9.57
N ARG A 5 -5.18 3.79 10.51
CA ARG A 5 -6.58 4.17 10.32
C ARG A 5 -6.77 5.63 9.96
N ASN A 6 -5.98 6.51 10.57
CA ASN A 6 -6.10 7.95 10.35
C ASN A 6 -5.49 8.40 9.01
N LEU A 7 -4.73 7.53 8.36
CA LEU A 7 -4.07 7.81 7.08
C LEU A 7 -4.83 7.27 5.88
N LEU A 8 -5.92 6.56 6.12
CA LEU A 8 -6.70 5.86 5.07
C LEU A 8 -8.14 6.34 5.09
N THR A 9 -8.77 6.32 3.91
CA THR A 9 -10.23 6.46 3.85
C THR A 9 -10.86 5.22 4.49
N PRO A 10 -12.14 5.32 4.99
CA PRO A 10 -12.80 4.15 5.57
C PRO A 10 -12.86 2.96 4.62
N GLU A 11 -13.10 3.21 3.33
CA GLU A 11 -13.17 2.15 2.33
C GLU A 11 -11.83 1.45 2.15
N MET A 12 -10.74 2.23 2.09
CA MET A 12 -9.40 1.66 1.94
C MET A 12 -8.98 0.90 3.19
N TYR A 13 -9.30 1.44 4.37
CA TYR A 13 -9.03 0.76 5.64
C TYR A 13 -9.71 -0.59 5.70
N GLU A 14 -11.00 -0.65 5.31
CA GLU A 14 -11.76 -1.90 5.32
C GLU A 14 -11.15 -2.92 4.36
N THR A 15 -10.77 -2.49 3.16
CA THR A 15 -10.14 -3.38 2.18
C THR A 15 -8.86 -3.99 2.70
N MET A 16 -7.99 -3.18 3.30
CA MET A 16 -6.72 -3.65 3.84
C MET A 16 -6.90 -4.52 5.07
N GLN A 17 -7.89 -4.20 5.91
CA GLN A 17 -8.19 -5.00 7.10
C GLN A 17 -8.65 -6.40 6.73
N LYS A 18 -9.50 -6.51 5.70
CA LYS A 18 -9.97 -7.82 5.21
C LYS A 18 -8.80 -8.69 4.75
N GLU A 19 -7.83 -8.10 4.06
CA GLU A 19 -6.66 -8.84 3.60
C GLU A 19 -5.80 -9.32 4.77
N CYS A 20 -5.60 -8.48 5.78
CA CYS A 20 -4.87 -8.87 6.99
C CYS A 20 -5.57 -10.01 7.72
N ASP A 21 -6.90 -9.95 7.83
CA ASP A 21 -7.69 -10.97 8.50
C ASP A 21 -7.61 -12.30 7.74
N ARG A 22 -7.66 -12.25 6.40
CA ARG A 22 -7.54 -13.45 5.58
C ARG A 22 -6.19 -14.13 5.80
N LEU A 23 -5.10 -13.38 5.81
CA LEU A 23 -3.76 -13.92 6.06
C LEU A 23 -3.66 -14.55 7.45
N ARG A 24 -4.26 -13.91 8.45
CA ARG A 24 -4.24 -14.42 9.81
C ARG A 24 -4.97 -15.77 9.93
N VAL A 25 -6.14 -15.87 9.30
CA VAL A 25 -6.92 -17.12 9.30
C VAL A 25 -6.16 -18.25 8.62
N GLU A 26 -5.43 -17.95 7.56
CA GLU A 26 -4.63 -18.93 6.82
C GLU A 26 -3.29 -19.22 7.47
N ARG A 27 -2.96 -18.55 8.60
CA ARG A 27 -1.67 -18.66 9.29
C ARG A 27 -0.50 -18.31 8.38
N ARG A 28 -0.70 -17.29 7.55
CA ARG A 28 0.31 -16.78 6.63
C ARG A 28 0.73 -15.38 7.03
N ILE A 29 1.99 -15.08 6.81
CA ILE A 29 2.55 -13.75 7.04
C ILE A 29 3.17 -13.28 5.74
N ASN A 30 2.72 -12.11 5.26
CA ASN A 30 3.35 -11.46 4.14
C ASN A 30 4.46 -10.54 4.66
N ARG A 31 5.66 -10.69 4.14
CA ARG A 31 6.81 -9.89 4.52
C ARG A 31 7.29 -9.05 3.35
N LEU A 32 7.53 -7.77 3.65
CA LEU A 32 8.13 -6.83 2.70
C LEU A 32 9.42 -6.34 3.35
N GLU A 33 10.56 -6.62 2.69
CA GLU A 33 11.87 -6.31 3.26
C GLU A 33 12.76 -5.62 2.24
N ASN A 34 13.80 -4.95 2.72
CA ASN A 34 14.81 -4.27 1.91
C ASN A 34 14.19 -3.32 0.89
N ILE A 35 13.25 -2.49 1.35
CA ILE A 35 12.53 -1.55 0.50
C ILE A 35 13.48 -0.44 0.06
N ALA A 36 13.62 -0.27 -1.26
CA ALA A 36 14.41 0.80 -1.86
C ALA A 36 13.52 1.61 -2.77
N VAL A 37 13.15 2.81 -2.35
CA VAL A 37 12.35 3.71 -3.17
C VAL A 37 13.26 4.36 -4.21
N ARG A 38 12.90 4.18 -5.49
CA ARG A 38 13.70 4.69 -6.60
C ARG A 38 13.19 6.00 -7.16
N SER A 39 11.87 6.19 -7.19
CA SER A 39 11.29 7.45 -7.59
C SER A 39 9.90 7.63 -7.00
N VAL A 40 9.56 8.91 -6.78
CA VAL A 40 8.25 9.33 -6.30
C VAL A 40 7.90 10.58 -7.08
N GLU A 41 6.83 10.55 -7.88
CA GLU A 41 6.42 11.67 -8.70
C GLU A 41 4.93 11.94 -8.59
N VAL A 42 4.57 13.21 -8.45
CA VAL A 42 3.16 13.62 -8.57
C VAL A 42 2.81 13.61 -10.06
N THR A 43 1.85 12.77 -10.45
CA THR A 43 1.43 12.66 -11.84
C THR A 43 0.17 13.43 -12.15
N GLU A 44 -0.73 13.59 -11.16
CA GLU A 44 -1.98 14.33 -11.32
C GLU A 44 -2.32 15.03 -10.02
N ALA A 45 -2.93 16.19 -10.15
CA ALA A 45 -3.48 16.92 -8.99
C ALA A 45 -4.73 17.66 -9.47
N TRP A 46 -5.83 17.50 -8.75
CA TRP A 46 -7.07 18.18 -9.13
C TRP A 46 -7.92 18.42 -7.88
N GLN A 47 -8.98 19.19 -8.08
CA GLN A 47 -9.89 19.57 -7.03
C GLN A 47 -11.32 19.40 -7.54
N GLU A 48 -12.15 18.75 -6.77
CA GLU A 48 -13.57 18.64 -7.12
C GLU A 48 -14.40 18.40 -5.86
N THR A 49 -15.61 18.95 -5.87
CA THR A 49 -16.61 18.74 -4.81
C THR A 49 -16.07 19.03 -3.40
N GLY A 50 -15.27 20.11 -3.27
CA GLY A 50 -14.74 20.50 -1.97
C GLY A 50 -13.57 19.66 -1.46
N GLN A 51 -12.95 18.85 -2.33
CA GLN A 51 -11.83 18.00 -1.96
C GLN A 51 -10.67 18.19 -2.92
N ASP A 52 -9.46 18.06 -2.38
CA ASP A 52 -8.22 18.02 -3.14
C ASP A 52 -7.83 16.57 -3.37
N PHE A 53 -7.36 16.28 -4.58
CA PHE A 53 -6.87 14.97 -4.98
C PHE A 53 -5.46 15.09 -5.52
N VAL A 54 -4.62 14.12 -5.19
CA VAL A 54 -3.29 14.02 -5.77
C VAL A 54 -2.98 12.54 -6.03
N THR A 55 -2.44 12.27 -7.22
CA THR A 55 -1.96 10.92 -7.55
C THR A 55 -0.46 10.95 -7.67
N VAL A 56 0.18 9.99 -7.02
CA VAL A 56 1.63 9.86 -6.94
C VAL A 56 2.03 8.53 -7.55
N HIS A 57 3.02 8.58 -8.44
CA HIS A 57 3.63 7.39 -9.02
C HIS A 57 4.82 7.00 -8.16
N PHE A 58 4.83 5.75 -7.70
CA PHE A 58 5.92 5.17 -6.93
C PHE A 58 6.61 4.09 -7.73
N LEU A 59 7.94 4.13 -7.73
CA LEU A 59 8.76 3.06 -8.23
C LEU A 59 9.72 2.65 -7.13
N ALA A 60 9.67 1.38 -6.75
CA ALA A 60 10.51 0.83 -5.69
C ALA A 60 10.91 -0.59 -6.01
N SER A 61 11.90 -1.10 -5.33
CA SER A 61 12.24 -2.52 -5.34
C SER A 61 12.21 -3.02 -3.89
N LEU A 62 11.82 -4.27 -3.71
CA LEU A 62 11.73 -4.87 -2.39
C LEU A 62 11.71 -6.39 -2.50
N LEU A 63 11.95 -7.02 -1.36
CA LEU A 63 11.71 -8.46 -1.23
C LEU A 63 10.27 -8.63 -0.75
N ASP A 64 9.49 -9.40 -1.50
CA ASP A 64 8.08 -9.65 -1.20
C ASP A 64 7.88 -11.16 -1.17
N TYR A 65 7.53 -11.67 0.00
CA TYR A 65 7.30 -13.10 0.15
C TYR A 65 6.30 -13.37 1.26
N THR A 66 5.64 -14.52 1.16
CA THR A 66 4.68 -14.99 2.17
C THR A 66 5.20 -16.27 2.79
N ILE A 67 5.19 -16.34 4.10
CA ILE A 67 5.65 -17.50 4.84
C ILE A 67 4.50 -18.16 5.57
N GLU A 68 4.69 -19.43 5.89
CA GLU A 68 3.82 -20.17 6.81
C GLU A 68 4.25 -19.81 8.23
N GLU A 69 3.29 -19.46 9.09
CA GLU A 69 3.58 -18.86 10.39
C GLU A 69 4.39 -19.75 11.32
N THR A 70 4.14 -21.04 11.33
CA THR A 70 4.78 -21.95 12.27
C THR A 70 6.13 -22.46 11.80
N SER A 71 6.29 -22.71 10.51
CA SER A 71 7.50 -23.30 9.94
C SER A 71 8.47 -22.30 9.33
N ASN A 72 8.03 -21.05 9.10
CA ASN A 72 8.77 -20.03 8.36
C ASN A 72 9.09 -20.43 6.92
N GLN A 73 8.38 -21.44 6.39
CA GLN A 73 8.58 -21.85 5.01
C GLN A 73 8.01 -20.80 4.06
N VAL A 74 8.79 -20.44 3.04
CA VAL A 74 8.32 -19.51 2.00
C VAL A 74 7.31 -20.23 1.11
N LEU A 75 6.09 -19.70 1.06
CA LEU A 75 5.01 -20.27 0.26
C LEU A 75 4.93 -19.59 -1.11
N THR A 76 5.16 -18.29 -1.17
CA THR A 76 5.17 -17.51 -2.41
C THR A 76 6.22 -16.42 -2.31
N GLY A 77 6.75 -15.98 -3.45
CA GLY A 77 7.76 -14.94 -3.49
C GLY A 77 9.14 -15.45 -3.17
N SER A 78 10.07 -14.55 -2.86
CA SER A 78 11.45 -14.89 -2.59
C SER A 78 12.05 -14.00 -1.51
N ARG A 79 12.87 -14.60 -0.65
CA ARG A 79 13.65 -13.88 0.36
C ARG A 79 14.90 -13.22 -0.22
N THR A 80 15.31 -13.60 -1.44
CA THR A 80 16.59 -13.20 -2.02
C THR A 80 16.48 -12.44 -3.33
N GLU A 81 15.38 -12.63 -4.07
CA GLU A 81 15.19 -12.01 -5.37
C GLU A 81 14.26 -10.80 -5.26
N PRO A 82 14.79 -9.56 -5.38
CA PRO A 82 13.94 -8.38 -5.31
C PRO A 82 12.96 -8.32 -6.47
N VAL A 83 11.79 -7.76 -6.20
CA VAL A 83 10.78 -7.49 -7.23
C VAL A 83 10.62 -5.99 -7.39
N LYS A 84 10.24 -5.61 -8.60
CA LYS A 84 9.90 -4.23 -8.92
C LYS A 84 8.47 -3.97 -8.46
N PHE A 85 8.31 -2.87 -7.74
CA PHE A 85 7.03 -2.40 -7.26
C PHE A 85 6.76 -1.07 -7.95
N GLU A 86 5.68 -1.00 -8.71
CA GLU A 86 5.32 0.22 -9.42
C GLU A 86 3.82 0.43 -9.30
N GLU A 87 3.43 1.51 -8.64
CA GLU A 87 2.02 1.78 -8.34
C GLU A 87 1.71 3.26 -8.40
N TYR A 88 0.43 3.55 -8.63
CA TYR A 88 -0.13 4.89 -8.50
C TYR A 88 -0.97 4.92 -7.23
N TRP A 89 -0.65 5.85 -6.34
CA TRP A 89 -1.39 6.06 -5.11
C TRP A 89 -2.12 7.38 -5.18
N THR A 90 -3.43 7.37 -4.93
CA THR A 90 -4.25 8.58 -4.91
C THR A 90 -4.58 8.94 -3.48
N PHE A 91 -4.28 10.19 -3.13
CA PHE A 91 -4.56 10.75 -1.82
C PHE A 91 -5.66 11.80 -1.96
N ILE A 92 -6.44 11.96 -0.90
CA ILE A 92 -7.59 12.85 -0.85
C ILE A 92 -7.55 13.62 0.46
N ARG A 93 -8.02 14.88 0.41
CA ARG A 93 -8.27 15.68 1.63
C ARG A 93 -9.38 16.68 1.37
N PRO A 94 -10.16 17.07 2.42
CA PRO A 94 -11.02 18.26 2.30
C PRO A 94 -10.16 19.47 2.01
N VAL A 95 -10.67 20.41 1.21
CA VAL A 95 -9.93 21.64 0.87
C VAL A 95 -9.58 22.41 2.14
N GLY A 96 -8.32 22.88 2.23
CA GLY A 96 -7.81 23.60 3.38
C GLY A 96 -6.67 22.85 4.05
N PRO A 97 -6.26 23.28 5.25
CA PRO A 97 -5.12 22.67 5.96
C PRO A 97 -5.50 21.35 6.63
N ASN A 98 -5.99 20.40 5.84
CA ASN A 98 -6.41 19.08 6.33
C ASN A 98 -5.38 18.03 5.93
N PRO A 99 -5.19 16.97 6.75
CA PRO A 99 -4.25 15.92 6.39
C PRO A 99 -4.71 15.11 5.19
N TRP A 100 -3.76 14.66 4.39
CA TRP A 100 -4.02 13.77 3.27
C TRP A 100 -4.31 12.35 3.77
N LYS A 101 -5.21 11.66 3.08
CA LYS A 101 -5.51 10.25 3.35
C LYS A 101 -5.41 9.45 2.06
N LEU A 102 -4.86 8.25 2.16
CA LEU A 102 -4.77 7.35 1.01
C LEU A 102 -6.17 6.83 0.66
N SER A 103 -6.57 7.06 -0.59
CA SER A 103 -7.89 6.69 -1.10
C SER A 103 -7.88 5.53 -2.06
N ALA A 104 -6.83 5.38 -2.86
CA ALA A 104 -6.76 4.33 -3.88
C ALA A 104 -5.33 3.96 -4.20
N ILE A 105 -5.13 2.69 -4.55
CA ILE A 105 -3.86 2.16 -5.05
C ILE A 105 -4.17 1.44 -6.35
N GLN A 106 -3.44 1.76 -7.41
CA GLN A 106 -3.60 1.14 -8.71
C GLN A 106 -2.25 0.66 -9.20
N GLN A 107 -2.21 -0.59 -9.66
CA GLN A 107 -0.98 -1.16 -10.23
C GLN A 107 -0.66 -0.47 -11.55
N ALA A 108 0.60 -0.18 -11.79
CA ALA A 108 1.07 0.30 -13.08
C ALA A 108 1.15 -0.88 -14.05
N GLU A 109 0.74 -0.66 -15.26
CA GLU A 109 0.79 -1.69 -16.31
C GLU A 109 2.09 -1.65 -17.09
#